data_9106f327f8418f60aa84c2d8a60a10c1
#
_entry.id   9106f327f8418f60aa84c2d8a60a10c1
#
_cell.length_a   1.000
_cell.length_b   1.000
_cell.length_c   1.000
_cell.angle_alpha   90.00
_cell.angle_beta   90.00
_cell.angle_gamma   90.00
#
_symmetry.space_group_name_H-M   'P 1'
#
loop_
_entity.id
_entity.type
_entity.pdbx_description
1 polymer ?
#
loop_
_entity_poly.entity_id
_entity_poly.type
_entity_poly.pdbx_seq_one_letter_code
_entity_poly.pdbx_strand_id
1 'polypeptide(L)'
;MQSKMQSTTGHFLPCLLLAICAAALTANAQVVDTDPRTIVVVENQENVKLSCRIGRPAQLCLIRLPGVNDQFSLDPNVASPVPGMSYHGDGLDKGSCGVRIARVTAENAGLMNCTLFVDGRGLTGSIEIVVAFPPEQPAIEVVSGNLANLEVNSELTFRCISARGNPAAKLLWFLDQEQVYEGVKMEELEEYFDERSNKRYFTASSTLTRSIRAEDNGKRLTCQAEHDAYPEKYSRTDLIMNVNFQPQALPDQVVYGLQLGRTATASMVIKANPSPRVLWSIDGIDYHQGTEQGRYAVPIPEALGNNHYNVSLTIAGLTLEDLSKMYVMRASNNFGTEDYRLSLRSQDEVFSESSSFGTGEIVGLVLAVLIVLLAVALIFIARATGRWCFRGASLNTDINPDSEAQITPHPHDDEIDERQQTQDPAAHYVHEGDEKHAATNGKHENGKQQQPKAQPAAIPQPPTVGGGKQENGKPADNNKTNTSV
;
A
#
# COMPACT_ATOMS: atom_id res chain seq x y z
N MET A 1 -35.00 22.24 79.60
CA MET A 1 -34.97 23.08 78.38
C MET A 1 -35.45 22.26 77.25
N GLN A 2 -36.56 22.63 76.65
CA GLN A 2 -37.42 21.84 75.76
C GLN A 2 -36.81 21.73 74.37
N SER A 3 -36.75 20.51 73.85
CA SER A 3 -36.48 20.21 72.46
C SER A 3 -37.83 19.93 71.76
N LYS A 4 -38.13 20.68 70.73
CA LYS A 4 -39.31 20.53 69.88
C LYS A 4 -39.02 19.47 68.77
N MET A 5 -39.79 18.40 68.81
CA MET A 5 -39.97 17.47 67.68
C MET A 5 -40.85 18.14 66.63
N GLN A 6 -40.38 18.31 65.39
CA GLN A 6 -41.19 18.66 64.21
C GLN A 6 -41.36 17.45 63.31
N SER A 7 -42.61 17.09 63.12
CA SER A 7 -43.13 16.08 62.24
C SER A 7 -42.93 16.46 60.75
N THR A 8 -42.27 15.62 59.93
CA THR A 8 -42.21 15.70 58.48
C THR A 8 -43.12 14.61 57.87
N THR A 9 -44.39 14.92 57.73
CA THR A 9 -45.31 14.17 56.85
C THR A 9 -45.87 15.11 55.82
N GLY A 10 -45.60 14.94 54.55
CA GLY A 10 -46.40 15.62 53.52
C GLY A 10 -45.77 15.93 52.16
N HIS A 11 -44.69 15.28 51.69
CA HIS A 11 -44.16 15.60 50.37
C HIS A 11 -43.98 14.44 49.38
N PHE A 12 -44.53 13.26 49.64
CA PHE A 12 -44.40 12.12 48.70
C PHE A 12 -45.48 12.00 47.65
N LEU A 13 -46.62 12.71 47.79
CA LEU A 13 -47.74 12.57 46.86
C LEU A 13 -47.58 13.37 45.55
N PRO A 14 -46.98 14.58 45.50
CA PRO A 14 -46.86 15.31 44.25
C PRO A 14 -45.78 14.75 43.32
N CYS A 15 -44.71 14.08 43.80
CA CYS A 15 -43.67 13.48 42.97
C CYS A 15 -44.14 12.22 42.23
N LEU A 16 -45.08 11.45 42.81
CA LEU A 16 -45.65 10.25 42.15
C LEU A 16 -46.56 10.61 40.98
N LEU A 17 -47.31 11.69 41.11
CA LEU A 17 -48.17 12.21 40.03
C LEU A 17 -47.39 12.84 38.89
N LEU A 18 -46.28 13.52 39.15
CA LEU A 18 -45.36 14.03 38.13
C LEU A 18 -44.61 12.91 37.37
N ALA A 19 -44.24 11.82 38.05
CA ALA A 19 -43.62 10.67 37.39
C ALA A 19 -44.61 9.91 36.50
N ILE A 20 -45.87 9.81 36.86
CA ILE A 20 -46.93 9.21 36.02
C ILE A 20 -47.28 10.09 34.84
N CYS A 21 -47.27 11.41 34.97
CA CYS A 21 -47.47 12.34 33.83
C CYS A 21 -46.27 12.37 32.88
N ALA A 22 -45.02 12.21 33.37
CA ALA A 22 -43.83 12.11 32.52
C ALA A 22 -43.77 10.79 31.73
N ALA A 23 -44.31 9.70 32.29
CA ALA A 23 -44.39 8.40 31.58
C ALA A 23 -45.51 8.37 30.51
N ALA A 24 -46.48 9.26 30.56
CA ALA A 24 -47.57 9.34 29.58
C ALA A 24 -47.23 10.22 28.34
N LEU A 25 -46.07 10.91 28.33
CA LEU A 25 -45.66 11.82 27.25
C LEU A 25 -44.58 11.24 26.34
N THR A 26 -44.21 9.97 26.48
CA THR A 26 -43.53 9.25 25.39
C THR A 26 -44.60 8.89 24.33
N ALA A 27 -45.17 9.91 23.70
CA ALA A 27 -45.79 9.72 22.40
C ALA A 27 -44.73 9.11 21.51
N ASN A 28 -44.84 7.82 21.18
CA ASN A 28 -44.09 7.20 20.14
C ASN A 28 -44.32 8.03 18.87
N ALA A 29 -43.43 8.99 18.63
CA ALA A 29 -43.38 9.68 17.35
C ALA A 29 -43.09 8.57 16.32
N GLN A 30 -44.14 8.21 15.57
CA GLN A 30 -43.99 7.22 14.52
C GLN A 30 -43.08 7.79 13.44
N VAL A 31 -41.85 7.30 13.45
CA VAL A 31 -40.85 7.67 12.47
C VAL A 31 -40.99 6.70 11.30
N VAL A 32 -41.06 7.24 10.10
CA VAL A 32 -40.95 6.47 8.87
C VAL A 32 -39.49 6.08 8.71
N ASP A 33 -39.23 4.80 8.69
CA ASP A 33 -37.88 4.28 8.40
C ASP A 33 -37.66 4.33 6.89
N THR A 34 -36.49 4.84 6.50
CA THR A 34 -36.10 5.01 5.09
C THR A 34 -34.84 4.22 4.79
N ASP A 35 -34.87 3.42 3.73
CA ASP A 35 -33.77 2.58 3.32
C ASP A 35 -33.48 2.76 1.80
N PRO A 36 -32.30 3.35 1.47
CA PRO A 36 -31.36 4.06 2.35
C PRO A 36 -31.84 5.47 2.73
N ARG A 37 -31.16 6.15 3.68
CA ARG A 37 -31.47 7.58 3.97
C ARG A 37 -30.89 8.53 2.92
N THR A 38 -29.71 8.18 2.41
CA THR A 38 -29.05 8.88 1.30
C THR A 38 -28.54 7.82 0.34
N ILE A 39 -28.73 8.02 -0.95
CA ILE A 39 -28.22 7.15 -1.99
C ILE A 39 -27.43 7.95 -3.00
N VAL A 40 -26.27 7.43 -3.37
CA VAL A 40 -25.48 7.94 -4.50
C VAL A 40 -25.71 7.01 -5.69
N VAL A 41 -26.20 7.54 -6.78
CA VAL A 41 -26.51 6.81 -8.01
C VAL A 41 -25.87 7.50 -9.21
N VAL A 42 -25.42 6.73 -10.19
CA VAL A 42 -24.85 7.29 -11.41
C VAL A 42 -25.98 7.63 -12.40
N GLU A 43 -25.82 8.71 -13.16
CA GLU A 43 -26.75 9.03 -14.25
C GLU A 43 -26.91 7.85 -15.22
N ASN A 44 -28.14 7.54 -15.61
CA ASN A 44 -28.53 6.36 -16.37
C ASN A 44 -28.44 5.01 -15.63
N GLN A 45 -28.15 4.99 -14.35
CA GLN A 45 -28.25 3.76 -13.56
C GLN A 45 -29.66 3.22 -13.60
N GLU A 46 -29.77 1.91 -13.83
CA GLU A 46 -31.06 1.24 -13.99
C GLU A 46 -31.50 0.53 -12.69
N ASN A 47 -32.79 0.37 -12.55
CA ASN A 47 -33.41 -0.42 -11.49
C ASN A 47 -33.10 0.05 -10.05
N VAL A 48 -33.00 1.34 -9.84
CA VAL A 48 -32.78 1.91 -8.51
C VAL A 48 -34.01 1.75 -7.65
N LYS A 49 -33.83 1.23 -6.44
CA LYS A 49 -34.90 0.89 -5.49
C LYS A 49 -34.75 1.71 -4.23
N LEU A 50 -35.82 2.37 -3.82
CA LEU A 50 -35.91 3.21 -2.62
C LEU A 50 -37.13 2.78 -1.84
N SER A 51 -37.01 2.58 -0.53
CA SER A 51 -38.12 2.13 0.29
C SER A 51 -38.27 2.93 1.58
N CYS A 52 -39.55 3.10 1.96
CA CYS A 52 -39.96 3.67 3.24
C CYS A 52 -40.85 2.66 3.96
N ARG A 53 -40.67 2.53 5.26
CA ARG A 53 -41.39 1.54 6.07
C ARG A 53 -41.95 2.17 7.34
N ILE A 54 -43.14 1.67 7.76
CA ILE A 54 -43.69 1.89 9.08
C ILE A 54 -44.12 0.54 9.63
N GLY A 55 -44.05 0.34 10.93
CA GLY A 55 -44.31 -0.96 11.56
C GLY A 55 -45.76 -1.44 11.56
N ARG A 56 -46.64 -0.92 10.68
CA ARG A 56 -48.09 -1.23 10.60
C ARG A 56 -48.65 -1.00 9.20
N PRO A 57 -49.83 -1.61 8.86
CA PRO A 57 -50.47 -1.47 7.56
C PRO A 57 -50.75 -0.01 7.17
N ALA A 58 -50.47 0.32 5.91
CA ALA A 58 -50.76 1.59 5.28
C ALA A 58 -51.92 1.46 4.29
N GLN A 59 -52.72 2.48 4.16
CA GLN A 59 -53.87 2.55 3.26
C GLN A 59 -53.50 3.12 1.89
N LEU A 60 -52.49 3.99 1.85
CA LEU A 60 -52.04 4.67 0.63
C LEU A 60 -50.57 4.99 0.72
N CYS A 61 -49.87 4.86 -0.41
CA CYS A 61 -48.46 5.24 -0.61
C CYS A 61 -48.41 6.38 -1.63
N LEU A 62 -47.92 7.55 -1.23
CA LEU A 62 -47.68 8.67 -2.12
C LEU A 62 -46.18 8.96 -2.20
N ILE A 63 -45.70 9.13 -3.42
CA ILE A 63 -44.30 9.47 -3.70
C ILE A 63 -44.22 10.85 -4.34
N ARG A 64 -43.33 11.67 -3.80
CA ARG A 64 -42.85 12.90 -4.44
C ARG A 64 -41.41 12.72 -4.79
N LEU A 65 -41.12 12.60 -6.08
CA LEU A 65 -39.77 12.36 -6.62
C LEU A 65 -39.26 13.60 -7.34
N PRO A 66 -38.00 14.05 -7.12
CA PRO A 66 -37.40 15.08 -7.95
C PRO A 66 -37.44 14.73 -9.44
N GLY A 67 -37.66 15.71 -10.30
CA GLY A 67 -37.81 15.50 -11.75
C GLY A 67 -39.22 15.04 -12.17
N VAL A 68 -40.15 14.81 -11.21
CA VAL A 68 -41.57 14.55 -11.48
C VAL A 68 -42.39 15.69 -10.92
N ASN A 69 -43.23 16.32 -11.74
CA ASN A 69 -43.93 17.56 -11.38
C ASN A 69 -44.89 17.37 -10.23
N ASP A 70 -45.63 16.24 -10.23
CA ASP A 70 -46.67 15.98 -9.26
C ASP A 70 -46.34 14.79 -8.35
N GLN A 71 -46.94 14.81 -7.17
CA GLN A 71 -46.98 13.66 -6.28
C GLN A 71 -47.89 12.59 -6.87
N PHE A 72 -47.44 11.34 -6.88
CA PHE A 72 -48.18 10.21 -7.45
C PHE A 72 -48.33 9.06 -6.46
N SER A 73 -49.39 8.28 -6.64
CA SER A 73 -49.63 7.09 -5.81
C SER A 73 -48.98 5.86 -6.43
N LEU A 74 -48.46 4.99 -5.56
CA LEU A 74 -47.99 3.67 -5.95
C LEU A 74 -48.72 2.58 -5.17
N ASP A 75 -49.15 1.56 -5.90
CA ASP A 75 -49.86 0.41 -5.37
C ASP A 75 -49.18 -0.87 -5.95
N PRO A 76 -49.02 -1.94 -5.17
CA PRO A 76 -48.41 -3.17 -5.66
C PRO A 76 -49.18 -3.84 -6.78
N ASN A 77 -50.51 -3.58 -6.88
CA ASN A 77 -51.41 -4.25 -7.84
C ASN A 77 -51.80 -3.35 -9.02
N VAL A 78 -51.37 -2.09 -9.04
CA VAL A 78 -51.75 -1.11 -10.05
C VAL A 78 -50.51 -0.55 -10.75
N ALA A 79 -50.58 -0.42 -12.06
CA ALA A 79 -49.49 0.21 -12.82
C ALA A 79 -49.32 1.69 -12.37
N SER A 80 -48.06 2.11 -12.25
CA SER A 80 -47.74 3.49 -11.90
C SER A 80 -48.26 4.48 -12.95
N PRO A 81 -48.82 5.64 -12.55
CA PRO A 81 -49.19 6.70 -13.47
C PRO A 81 -47.99 7.38 -14.11
N VAL A 82 -46.77 7.21 -13.57
CA VAL A 82 -45.53 7.80 -14.06
C VAL A 82 -44.75 6.77 -14.84
N PRO A 83 -44.44 7.00 -16.12
CA PRO A 83 -43.59 6.08 -16.91
C PRO A 83 -42.22 5.88 -16.29
N GLY A 84 -41.73 4.65 -16.31
CA GLY A 84 -40.43 4.29 -15.76
C GLY A 84 -40.37 4.21 -14.23
N MET A 85 -41.47 4.42 -13.53
CA MET A 85 -41.63 4.24 -12.09
C MET A 85 -42.51 3.04 -11.81
N SER A 86 -42.23 2.31 -10.74
CA SER A 86 -43.08 1.20 -10.29
C SER A 86 -43.00 1.05 -8.78
N TYR A 87 -44.03 0.43 -8.19
CA TYR A 87 -44.02 0.11 -6.78
C TYR A 87 -42.84 -0.78 -6.39
N HIS A 88 -42.22 -0.47 -5.24
CA HIS A 88 -41.21 -1.33 -4.61
C HIS A 88 -41.49 -1.43 -3.11
N GLY A 89 -41.60 -2.67 -2.62
CA GLY A 89 -41.82 -2.94 -1.19
C GLY A 89 -42.53 -4.28 -0.98
N ASP A 90 -42.71 -4.63 0.30
CA ASP A 90 -43.32 -5.90 0.73
C ASP A 90 -44.84 -5.90 0.76
N GLY A 91 -45.46 -4.79 0.41
CA GLY A 91 -46.91 -4.58 0.43
C GLY A 91 -47.34 -3.45 1.38
N LEU A 92 -48.45 -2.82 1.05
CA LEU A 92 -49.03 -1.76 1.90
C LEU A 92 -49.59 -2.34 3.22
N ASP A 93 -50.05 -3.57 3.20
CA ASP A 93 -50.48 -4.33 4.37
C ASP A 93 -49.35 -4.55 5.38
N LYS A 94 -48.11 -4.55 4.92
CA LYS A 94 -46.91 -4.62 5.75
C LYS A 94 -46.30 -3.26 6.06
N GLY A 95 -46.98 -2.17 5.66
CA GLY A 95 -46.52 -0.81 5.88
C GLY A 95 -45.29 -0.42 5.06
N SER A 96 -45.11 -1.02 3.88
CA SER A 96 -44.00 -0.71 2.97
C SER A 96 -44.49 0.18 1.83
N CYS A 97 -43.76 1.22 1.50
CA CYS A 97 -44.04 2.19 0.43
C CYS A 97 -42.72 2.62 -0.20
N GLY A 98 -42.47 2.23 -1.42
CA GLY A 98 -41.23 2.58 -2.11
C GLY A 98 -41.42 2.69 -3.61
N VAL A 99 -40.40 3.16 -4.28
CA VAL A 99 -40.36 3.33 -5.73
C VAL A 99 -39.16 2.60 -6.32
N ARG A 100 -39.38 1.96 -7.43
CA ARG A 100 -38.34 1.47 -8.34
C ARG A 100 -38.27 2.42 -9.52
N ILE A 101 -37.12 3.04 -9.73
CA ILE A 101 -36.82 3.93 -10.84
C ILE A 101 -36.16 3.08 -11.92
N ALA A 102 -36.76 2.98 -13.11
CA ALA A 102 -36.24 2.17 -14.20
C ALA A 102 -34.90 2.69 -14.71
N ARG A 103 -34.76 4.02 -14.82
CA ARG A 103 -33.51 4.70 -15.21
C ARG A 103 -33.46 6.06 -14.54
N VAL A 104 -32.37 6.34 -13.86
CA VAL A 104 -32.11 7.61 -13.16
C VAL A 104 -31.68 8.68 -14.16
N THR A 105 -32.22 9.89 -14.02
CA THR A 105 -31.81 11.08 -14.76
C THR A 105 -31.20 12.11 -13.80
N ALA A 106 -30.50 13.11 -14.34
CA ALA A 106 -29.96 14.21 -13.53
C ALA A 106 -31.03 14.95 -12.73
N GLU A 107 -32.27 15.00 -13.24
CA GLU A 107 -33.41 15.67 -12.60
C GLU A 107 -33.90 14.94 -11.33
N ASN A 108 -33.54 13.66 -11.14
CA ASN A 108 -33.89 12.91 -9.96
C ASN A 108 -33.03 13.27 -8.74
N ALA A 109 -32.03 14.16 -8.89
CA ALA A 109 -31.23 14.65 -7.78
C ALA A 109 -32.07 15.48 -6.82
N GLY A 110 -31.95 15.19 -5.51
CA GLY A 110 -32.67 15.91 -4.46
C GLY A 110 -33.42 15.02 -3.50
N LEU A 111 -34.37 15.59 -2.78
CA LEU A 111 -35.09 14.93 -1.71
C LEU A 111 -36.36 14.24 -2.23
N MET A 112 -36.35 12.90 -2.25
CA MET A 112 -37.54 12.10 -2.48
C MET A 112 -38.34 12.00 -1.15
N ASN A 113 -39.62 12.24 -1.19
CA ASN A 113 -40.52 12.05 -0.05
C ASN A 113 -41.49 10.90 -0.32
N CYS A 114 -41.65 10.03 0.66
CA CYS A 114 -42.65 8.99 0.68
C CYS A 114 -43.63 9.27 1.81
N THR A 115 -44.93 9.34 1.53
CA THR A 115 -45.98 9.55 2.51
C THR A 115 -46.86 8.32 2.58
N LEU A 116 -46.90 7.68 3.75
CA LEU A 116 -47.79 6.55 4.05
C LEU A 116 -48.95 7.02 4.89
N PHE A 117 -50.19 6.72 4.43
CA PHE A 117 -51.39 7.03 5.17
C PHE A 117 -51.78 5.86 6.05
N VAL A 118 -51.91 6.14 7.34
CA VAL A 118 -52.27 5.17 8.37
C VAL A 118 -53.31 5.82 9.28
N ASP A 119 -54.45 5.18 9.42
CA ASP A 119 -55.61 5.69 10.23
C ASP A 119 -55.96 7.14 9.89
N GLY A 120 -55.94 7.47 8.58
CA GLY A 120 -56.27 8.81 8.07
C GLY A 120 -55.19 9.87 8.27
N ARG A 121 -53.99 9.51 8.79
CA ARG A 121 -52.86 10.40 8.98
C ARG A 121 -51.72 10.07 8.02
N GLY A 122 -51.16 11.07 7.36
CA GLY A 122 -49.96 10.92 6.51
C GLY A 122 -48.70 11.03 7.34
N LEU A 123 -47.84 9.98 7.23
CA LEU A 123 -46.52 9.93 7.83
C LEU A 123 -45.49 9.98 6.69
N THR A 124 -44.57 10.93 6.75
CA THR A 124 -43.60 11.17 5.67
C THR A 124 -42.20 10.81 6.09
N GLY A 125 -41.49 10.03 5.23
CA GLY A 125 -40.07 9.79 5.25
C GLY A 125 -39.42 10.46 4.05
N SER A 126 -38.12 10.73 4.16
CA SER A 126 -37.34 11.39 3.11
C SER A 126 -36.07 10.64 2.82
N ILE A 127 -35.75 10.50 1.54
CA ILE A 127 -34.49 9.89 1.03
C ILE A 127 -33.81 10.92 0.15
N GLU A 128 -32.53 11.20 0.42
CA GLU A 128 -31.72 12.08 -0.43
C GLU A 128 -31.12 11.28 -1.57
N ILE A 129 -31.40 11.70 -2.81
CA ILE A 129 -30.84 11.12 -4.03
C ILE A 129 -29.75 12.05 -4.55
N VAL A 130 -28.50 11.57 -4.52
CA VAL A 130 -27.35 12.24 -5.11
C VAL A 130 -27.06 11.59 -6.47
N VAL A 131 -27.29 12.31 -7.55
CA VAL A 131 -26.94 11.82 -8.90
C VAL A 131 -25.49 12.17 -9.17
N ALA A 132 -24.66 11.13 -9.23
CA ALA A 132 -23.22 11.24 -9.38
C ALA A 132 -22.83 11.45 -10.84
N PHE A 133 -21.86 12.34 -11.05
CA PHE A 133 -21.12 12.47 -12.30
C PHE A 133 -19.61 12.62 -12.01
N PRO A 134 -18.75 12.08 -12.91
CA PRO A 134 -17.33 11.96 -12.62
C PRO A 134 -16.66 13.33 -12.56
N PRO A 135 -15.74 13.53 -11.61
CA PRO A 135 -14.85 14.68 -11.63
C PRO A 135 -13.85 14.60 -12.78
N GLU A 136 -13.17 15.69 -13.03
CA GLU A 136 -12.02 15.72 -13.93
C GLU A 136 -10.89 14.82 -13.38
N GLN A 137 -10.02 14.34 -14.28
CA GLN A 137 -8.83 13.60 -13.87
C GLN A 137 -8.02 14.40 -12.84
N PRO A 138 -7.56 13.80 -11.75
CA PRO A 138 -6.81 14.52 -10.74
C PRO A 138 -5.50 15.08 -11.32
N ALA A 139 -5.11 16.26 -10.86
CA ALA A 139 -3.84 16.91 -11.21
C ALA A 139 -2.94 17.03 -9.97
N ILE A 140 -1.64 16.82 -10.14
CA ILE A 140 -0.63 17.04 -9.11
C ILE A 140 0.13 18.31 -9.41
N GLU A 141 0.17 19.23 -8.45
CA GLU A 141 0.91 20.49 -8.50
C GLU A 141 1.96 20.51 -7.37
N VAL A 142 3.08 21.20 -7.61
CA VAL A 142 4.07 21.46 -6.58
C VAL A 142 3.81 22.86 -5.99
N VAL A 143 3.39 22.87 -4.72
CA VAL A 143 3.05 24.11 -4.01
C VAL A 143 4.29 24.77 -3.41
N SER A 144 5.20 23.96 -2.86
CA SER A 144 6.44 24.42 -2.23
C SER A 144 7.58 23.48 -2.58
N GLY A 145 8.77 24.05 -2.81
CA GLY A 145 9.96 23.34 -3.22
C GLY A 145 10.26 23.43 -4.73
N ASN A 146 11.29 22.73 -5.17
CA ASN A 146 11.73 22.74 -6.57
C ASN A 146 11.78 21.33 -7.15
N LEU A 147 10.79 20.98 -7.96
CA LEU A 147 10.72 19.66 -8.62
C LEU A 147 11.85 19.44 -9.64
N ALA A 148 12.32 20.52 -10.30
CA ALA A 148 13.37 20.40 -11.29
C ALA A 148 14.75 20.11 -10.68
N ASN A 149 14.95 20.41 -9.40
CA ASN A 149 16.16 20.13 -8.65
C ASN A 149 15.81 19.56 -7.26
N LEU A 150 15.28 18.34 -7.26
CA LEU A 150 14.97 17.61 -6.02
C LEU A 150 16.27 17.15 -5.35
N GLU A 151 16.49 17.59 -4.13
CA GLU A 151 17.64 17.19 -3.32
C GLU A 151 17.19 16.38 -2.09
N VAL A 152 18.04 15.49 -1.63
CA VAL A 152 17.81 14.77 -0.37
C VAL A 152 17.68 15.75 0.80
N ASN A 153 16.76 15.46 1.72
CA ASN A 153 16.37 16.27 2.87
C ASN A 153 15.66 17.60 2.54
N SER A 154 15.38 17.89 1.26
CA SER A 154 14.47 18.98 0.94
C SER A 154 13.03 18.61 1.32
N GLU A 155 12.26 19.59 1.80
CA GLU A 155 10.84 19.43 2.09
C GLU A 155 10.02 19.92 0.87
N LEU A 156 9.15 19.06 0.36
CA LEU A 156 8.23 19.40 -0.72
C LEU A 156 6.79 19.27 -0.26
N THR A 157 5.97 20.19 -0.77
CA THR A 157 4.51 20.12 -0.64
C THR A 157 3.90 19.96 -2.03
N PHE A 158 3.24 18.83 -2.22
CA PHE A 158 2.43 18.54 -3.39
C PHE A 158 0.97 18.81 -3.08
N ARG A 159 0.22 19.27 -4.07
CA ARG A 159 -1.23 19.43 -4.01
C ARG A 159 -1.87 18.59 -5.10
N CYS A 160 -2.85 17.79 -4.73
CA CYS A 160 -3.71 17.08 -5.67
C CYS A 160 -5.07 17.74 -5.71
N ILE A 161 -5.59 17.97 -6.92
CA ILE A 161 -6.87 18.61 -7.17
C ILE A 161 -7.68 17.70 -8.09
N SER A 162 -8.93 17.40 -7.71
CA SER A 162 -9.92 16.71 -8.55
C SER A 162 -11.18 17.57 -8.59
N ALA A 163 -11.40 18.23 -9.74
CA ALA A 163 -12.41 19.26 -9.90
C ALA A 163 -13.70 18.74 -10.51
N ARG A 164 -14.82 19.45 -10.24
CA ARG A 164 -16.11 19.33 -10.94
C ARG A 164 -16.79 17.98 -10.83
N GLY A 165 -16.59 17.26 -9.74
CA GLY A 165 -17.33 16.04 -9.42
C GLY A 165 -18.62 16.28 -8.62
N ASN A 166 -19.52 15.32 -8.63
CA ASN A 166 -20.67 15.25 -7.70
C ASN A 166 -20.95 13.78 -7.37
N PRO A 167 -20.86 13.39 -6.08
CA PRO A 167 -20.27 14.15 -4.97
C PRO A 167 -18.79 14.47 -5.17
N ALA A 168 -18.13 15.05 -4.17
CA ALA A 168 -16.69 15.27 -4.21
C ALA A 168 -15.94 13.93 -4.25
N ALA A 169 -14.84 13.87 -5.03
CA ALA A 169 -13.97 12.70 -5.03
C ALA A 169 -13.24 12.54 -3.71
N LYS A 170 -12.95 11.29 -3.34
CA LYS A 170 -12.04 10.97 -2.25
C LYS A 170 -10.62 10.87 -2.80
N LEU A 171 -9.69 11.69 -2.29
CA LEU A 171 -8.32 11.72 -2.75
C LEU A 171 -7.42 10.85 -1.88
N LEU A 172 -6.58 10.05 -2.55
CA LEU A 172 -5.61 9.17 -1.92
C LEU A 172 -4.24 9.38 -2.56
N TRP A 173 -3.20 9.29 -1.72
CA TRP A 173 -1.82 9.38 -2.17
C TRP A 173 -1.12 8.03 -2.07
N PHE A 174 -0.32 7.72 -3.09
CA PHE A 174 0.51 6.52 -3.12
C PHE A 174 1.94 6.88 -3.54
N LEU A 175 2.89 6.15 -2.98
CA LEU A 175 4.28 6.15 -3.43
C LEU A 175 4.60 4.73 -3.93
N ASP A 176 4.73 4.58 -5.25
CA ASP A 176 4.66 3.30 -5.95
C ASP A 176 3.33 2.58 -5.68
N GLN A 177 3.34 1.56 -4.83
CA GLN A 177 2.15 0.78 -4.49
C GLN A 177 1.69 0.98 -3.03
N GLU A 178 2.47 1.72 -2.23
CA GLU A 178 2.15 1.97 -0.83
C GLU A 178 1.33 3.24 -0.66
N GLN A 179 0.23 3.15 0.08
CA GLN A 179 -0.57 4.31 0.41
C GLN A 179 0.14 5.19 1.44
N VAL A 180 0.21 6.50 1.15
CA VAL A 180 0.83 7.50 2.02
C VAL A 180 -0.24 8.17 2.87
N TYR A 181 -0.03 8.16 4.19
CA TYR A 181 -0.91 8.82 5.16
C TYR A 181 -0.21 9.98 5.88
N GLU A 182 1.09 9.83 6.11
CA GLU A 182 1.89 10.84 6.82
C GLU A 182 2.09 12.07 5.94
N GLY A 183 1.87 13.25 6.52
CA GLY A 183 1.99 14.53 5.83
C GLY A 183 0.81 14.87 4.92
N VAL A 184 -0.22 14.01 4.83
CA VAL A 184 -1.42 14.25 4.04
C VAL A 184 -2.40 15.10 4.83
N LYS A 185 -2.92 16.16 4.19
CA LYS A 185 -4.01 16.99 4.69
C LYS A 185 -5.07 17.14 3.62
N MET A 186 -6.34 16.93 4.00
CA MET A 186 -7.47 17.27 3.15
C MET A 186 -7.77 18.75 3.31
N GLU A 187 -8.01 19.45 2.20
CA GLU A 187 -8.43 20.84 2.21
C GLU A 187 -9.95 20.93 2.27
N GLU A 188 -10.47 22.12 2.55
CA GLU A 188 -11.90 22.39 2.53
C GLU A 188 -12.46 22.19 1.12
N LEU A 189 -13.65 21.58 1.03
CA LEU A 189 -14.31 21.35 -0.25
C LEU A 189 -14.77 22.66 -0.86
N GLU A 190 -14.43 22.90 -2.10
CA GLU A 190 -14.97 24.02 -2.87
C GLU A 190 -16.23 23.58 -3.57
N GLU A 191 -17.34 24.30 -3.32
CA GLU A 191 -18.62 24.07 -3.96
C GLU A 191 -18.88 25.16 -5.01
N TYR A 192 -19.30 24.73 -6.20
CA TYR A 192 -19.69 25.60 -7.29
C TYR A 192 -21.06 25.17 -7.85
N PHE A 193 -21.98 26.11 -7.96
CA PHE A 193 -23.28 25.88 -8.57
C PHE A 193 -23.31 26.52 -9.97
N ASP A 194 -23.52 25.69 -11.00
CA ASP A 194 -23.69 26.16 -12.37
C ASP A 194 -25.16 26.40 -12.68
N GLU A 195 -25.57 27.66 -12.69
CA GLU A 195 -26.95 28.08 -12.97
C GLU A 195 -27.47 27.65 -14.35
N ARG A 196 -26.56 27.49 -15.34
CA ARG A 196 -26.96 27.13 -16.72
C ARG A 196 -27.37 25.67 -16.83
N SER A 197 -26.62 24.80 -16.18
CA SER A 197 -26.89 23.36 -16.18
C SER A 197 -27.73 22.92 -14.96
N ASN A 198 -27.98 23.82 -14.03
CA ASN A 198 -28.65 23.56 -12.75
C ASN A 198 -27.95 22.40 -11.99
N LYS A 199 -26.61 22.37 -12.06
CA LYS A 199 -25.78 21.32 -11.46
C LYS A 199 -24.86 21.91 -10.39
N ARG A 200 -24.70 21.13 -9.31
CA ARG A 200 -23.77 21.41 -8.24
C ARG A 200 -22.51 20.61 -8.48
N TYR A 201 -21.35 21.26 -8.35
CA TYR A 201 -20.04 20.68 -8.53
C TYR A 201 -19.19 20.86 -7.29
N PHE A 202 -18.37 19.87 -7.00
CA PHE A 202 -17.41 19.91 -5.92
C PHE A 202 -15.99 19.73 -6.46
N THR A 203 -15.06 20.50 -5.91
CA THR A 203 -13.63 20.33 -6.11
C THR A 203 -13.03 19.82 -4.81
N ALA A 204 -12.44 18.65 -4.86
CA ALA A 204 -11.67 18.10 -3.75
C ALA A 204 -10.19 18.42 -3.94
N SER A 205 -9.53 18.89 -2.88
CA SER A 205 -8.10 19.16 -2.84
C SER A 205 -7.46 18.49 -1.65
N SER A 206 -6.22 18.01 -1.83
CA SER A 206 -5.42 17.39 -0.78
C SER A 206 -3.97 17.78 -0.94
N THR A 207 -3.29 18.12 0.14
CA THR A 207 -1.85 18.37 0.16
C THR A 207 -1.10 17.22 0.82
N LEU A 208 0.09 16.93 0.27
CA LEU A 208 1.07 16.01 0.84
C LEU A 208 2.38 16.76 1.04
N THR A 209 2.81 16.89 2.29
CA THR A 209 4.12 17.45 2.64
C THR A 209 5.04 16.34 3.12
N ARG A 210 6.21 16.21 2.50
CA ARG A 210 7.20 15.20 2.89
C ARG A 210 8.64 15.65 2.68
N SER A 211 9.54 15.13 3.51
CA SER A 211 10.98 15.23 3.31
C SER A 211 11.42 14.18 2.29
N ILE A 212 12.20 14.61 1.30
CA ILE A 212 12.67 13.77 0.19
C ILE A 212 13.89 12.95 0.60
N ARG A 213 13.90 11.68 0.24
CA ARG A 213 14.99 10.73 0.51
C ARG A 213 15.62 10.23 -0.78
N ALA A 214 16.86 9.76 -0.70
CA ALA A 214 17.54 9.16 -1.85
C ALA A 214 16.80 7.93 -2.42
N GLU A 215 16.11 7.17 -1.54
CA GLU A 215 15.29 6.01 -1.92
C GLU A 215 14.03 6.39 -2.70
N ASP A 216 13.62 7.66 -2.67
CA ASP A 216 12.48 8.14 -3.43
C ASP A 216 12.81 8.38 -4.91
N ASN A 217 14.10 8.32 -5.26
CA ASN A 217 14.53 8.47 -6.65
C ASN A 217 13.98 7.35 -7.54
N GLY A 218 13.32 7.75 -8.61
CA GLY A 218 12.67 6.83 -9.56
C GLY A 218 11.30 6.33 -9.12
N LYS A 219 10.88 6.60 -7.87
CA LYS A 219 9.54 6.23 -7.40
C LYS A 219 8.46 7.09 -8.04
N ARG A 220 7.29 6.50 -8.14
CA ARG A 220 6.08 7.12 -8.67
C ARG A 220 5.21 7.62 -7.53
N LEU A 221 5.06 8.95 -7.46
CA LEU A 221 4.06 9.58 -6.61
C LEU A 221 2.73 9.64 -7.36
N THR A 222 1.69 8.99 -6.85
CA THR A 222 0.38 8.91 -7.47
C THR A 222 -0.65 9.63 -6.60
N CYS A 223 -1.46 10.49 -7.21
CA CYS A 223 -2.73 10.91 -6.64
C CYS A 223 -3.86 10.15 -7.33
N GLN A 224 -4.67 9.47 -6.56
CA GLN A 224 -5.86 8.74 -6.98
C GLN A 224 -7.11 9.42 -6.45
N ALA A 225 -8.05 9.71 -7.33
CA ALA A 225 -9.38 10.20 -7.01
C ALA A 225 -10.37 9.03 -7.13
N GLU A 226 -10.99 8.62 -6.00
CA GLU A 226 -12.05 7.60 -5.97
C GLU A 226 -13.41 8.28 -6.13
N HIS A 227 -14.23 7.77 -7.05
CA HIS A 227 -15.55 8.30 -7.32
C HIS A 227 -16.45 7.27 -8.04
N ASP A 228 -17.71 7.13 -7.61
CA ASP A 228 -18.64 6.11 -8.12
C ASP A 228 -18.96 6.23 -9.60
N ALA A 229 -18.89 7.44 -10.15
CA ALA A 229 -19.19 7.68 -11.56
C ALA A 229 -18.01 7.44 -12.50
N TYR A 230 -16.81 7.16 -12.00
CA TYR A 230 -15.73 6.70 -12.88
C TYR A 230 -15.99 5.24 -13.33
N PRO A 231 -15.62 4.86 -14.58
CA PRO A 231 -15.78 3.49 -15.05
C PRO A 231 -15.09 2.44 -14.17
N GLU A 232 -13.87 2.75 -13.70
CA GLU A 232 -13.07 1.88 -12.82
C GLU A 232 -13.21 2.25 -11.33
N LYS A 233 -14.16 3.13 -10.98
CA LYS A 233 -14.36 3.70 -9.65
C LYS A 233 -13.25 4.61 -9.17
N TYR A 234 -12.21 4.82 -9.95
CA TYR A 234 -11.14 5.77 -9.68
C TYR A 234 -10.54 6.37 -10.97
N SER A 235 -9.84 7.47 -10.80
CA SER A 235 -8.92 8.06 -11.79
C SER A 235 -7.64 8.46 -11.08
N ARG A 236 -6.50 8.48 -11.77
CA ARG A 236 -5.20 8.78 -11.16
C ARG A 236 -4.29 9.58 -12.06
N THR A 237 -3.35 10.26 -11.42
CA THR A 237 -2.22 10.95 -12.07
C THR A 237 -0.94 10.62 -11.33
N ASP A 238 0.12 10.39 -12.10
CA ASP A 238 1.41 9.96 -11.61
C ASP A 238 2.46 11.04 -11.85
N LEU A 239 3.40 11.17 -10.91
CA LEU A 239 4.60 11.98 -10.98
C LEU A 239 5.81 11.11 -10.65
N ILE A 240 6.78 10.99 -11.57
CA ILE A 240 8.04 10.29 -11.31
C ILE A 240 9.01 11.25 -10.62
N MET A 241 9.53 10.86 -9.46
CA MET A 241 10.49 11.67 -8.71
C MET A 241 11.91 11.42 -9.19
N ASN A 242 12.61 12.48 -9.57
CA ASN A 242 14.03 12.45 -9.93
C ASN A 242 14.83 13.17 -8.84
N VAL A 243 15.30 12.41 -7.85
CA VAL A 243 15.99 12.95 -6.67
C VAL A 243 17.50 12.95 -6.89
N ASN A 244 18.11 14.11 -6.71
CA ASN A 244 19.56 14.27 -6.74
C ASN A 244 20.18 13.96 -5.38
N PHE A 245 21.25 13.16 -5.37
CA PHE A 245 21.98 12.82 -4.15
C PHE A 245 23.46 12.50 -4.42
N GLN A 246 24.27 12.74 -3.42
CA GLN A 246 25.68 12.36 -3.44
C GLN A 246 25.85 10.84 -3.51
N PRO A 247 27.04 10.32 -3.90
CA PRO A 247 27.35 8.90 -3.76
C PRO A 247 27.02 8.39 -2.37
N GLN A 248 26.28 7.26 -2.27
CA GLN A 248 25.83 6.73 -0.99
C GLN A 248 26.94 5.92 -0.31
N ALA A 249 27.11 6.11 1.01
CA ALA A 249 28.08 5.38 1.80
C ALA A 249 27.84 3.87 1.75
N LEU A 250 28.92 3.10 1.68
CA LEU A 250 28.94 1.65 1.82
C LEU A 250 29.92 1.25 2.93
N PRO A 251 29.73 0.11 3.59
CA PRO A 251 30.73 -0.44 4.49
C PRO A 251 32.02 -0.78 3.73
N ASP A 252 33.12 -0.93 4.45
CA ASP A 252 34.40 -1.35 3.89
C ASP A 252 34.24 -2.65 3.09
N GLN A 253 34.78 -2.67 1.86
CA GLN A 253 34.61 -3.76 0.92
C GLN A 253 35.82 -4.68 0.91
N VAL A 254 35.61 -5.97 0.76
CA VAL A 254 36.69 -6.94 0.60
C VAL A 254 36.49 -7.72 -0.70
N VAL A 255 37.46 -7.70 -1.58
CA VAL A 255 37.44 -8.47 -2.82
C VAL A 255 38.27 -9.75 -2.63
N TYR A 256 37.61 -10.88 -2.74
CA TYR A 256 38.17 -12.22 -2.56
C TYR A 256 38.50 -12.92 -3.89
N GLY A 257 39.26 -14.00 -3.82
CA GLY A 257 39.46 -14.91 -4.93
C GLY A 257 40.46 -14.42 -5.99
N LEU A 258 41.25 -13.42 -5.68
CA LEU A 258 42.26 -12.88 -6.58
C LEU A 258 43.47 -13.84 -6.70
N GLN A 259 44.01 -13.96 -7.94
CA GLN A 259 45.15 -14.84 -8.21
C GLN A 259 46.44 -14.02 -8.39
N LEU A 260 47.47 -14.35 -7.63
CA LEU A 260 48.80 -13.75 -7.76
C LEU A 260 49.40 -13.99 -9.15
N GLY A 261 50.08 -12.99 -9.70
CA GLY A 261 50.70 -13.02 -11.02
C GLY A 261 49.73 -12.83 -12.20
N ARG A 262 48.42 -12.76 -11.95
CA ARG A 262 47.41 -12.52 -12.99
C ARG A 262 46.83 -11.12 -12.89
N THR A 263 46.13 -10.71 -13.96
CA THR A 263 45.35 -9.48 -13.92
C THR A 263 44.16 -9.64 -12.96
N ALA A 264 44.06 -8.77 -11.99
CA ALA A 264 42.96 -8.71 -11.01
C ALA A 264 42.08 -7.53 -11.30
N THR A 265 40.75 -7.71 -11.19
CA THR A 265 39.78 -6.62 -11.27
C THR A 265 39.00 -6.57 -9.96
N ALA A 266 39.11 -5.46 -9.27
CA ALA A 266 38.32 -5.14 -8.10
C ALA A 266 37.18 -4.22 -8.52
N SER A 267 35.92 -4.61 -8.25
CA SER A 267 34.73 -3.84 -8.61
C SER A 267 33.77 -3.73 -7.46
N MET A 268 33.05 -2.62 -7.42
CA MET A 268 31.93 -2.37 -6.48
C MET A 268 30.81 -1.62 -7.18
N VAL A 269 29.60 -1.79 -6.67
CA VAL A 269 28.43 -1.08 -7.17
C VAL A 269 28.08 0.02 -6.18
N ILE A 270 28.09 1.27 -6.66
CA ILE A 270 27.72 2.44 -5.88
C ILE A 270 26.45 3.08 -6.45
N LYS A 271 25.72 3.82 -5.63
CA LYS A 271 24.49 4.53 -6.03
C LYS A 271 24.70 6.04 -5.90
N ALA A 272 24.41 6.80 -6.96
CA ALA A 272 24.54 8.26 -7.00
C ALA A 272 23.61 8.85 -8.07
N ASN A 273 23.15 10.07 -7.89
CA ASN A 273 22.43 10.83 -8.91
C ASN A 273 22.77 12.32 -8.81
N PRO A 274 23.39 12.93 -9.82
CA PRO A 274 23.88 12.40 -11.11
C PRO A 274 25.04 11.40 -10.99
N SER A 275 25.48 10.90 -12.16
CA SER A 275 26.61 9.95 -12.26
C SER A 275 27.86 10.48 -11.56
N PRO A 276 28.56 9.62 -10.80
CA PRO A 276 29.76 10.02 -10.07
C PRO A 276 30.99 10.09 -10.97
N ARG A 277 31.92 10.96 -10.59
CA ARG A 277 33.33 10.91 -11.03
C ARG A 277 34.11 10.15 -9.99
N VAL A 278 35.09 9.34 -10.45
CA VAL A 278 35.80 8.41 -9.60
C VAL A 278 37.31 8.70 -9.65
N LEU A 279 37.91 8.65 -8.48
CA LEU A 279 39.35 8.74 -8.25
C LEU A 279 39.76 7.58 -7.31
N TRP A 280 40.75 6.79 -7.71
CA TRP A 280 41.36 5.78 -6.84
C TRP A 280 42.65 6.32 -6.23
N SER A 281 42.78 6.26 -4.91
CA SER A 281 44.02 6.51 -4.20
C SER A 281 44.60 5.18 -3.71
N ILE A 282 45.79 4.82 -4.14
CA ILE A 282 46.50 3.59 -3.80
C ILE A 282 47.77 3.99 -3.08
N ASP A 283 47.85 3.73 -1.77
CA ASP A 283 48.94 4.18 -0.90
C ASP A 283 49.27 5.68 -1.07
N GLY A 284 48.26 6.52 -1.27
CA GLY A 284 48.38 7.97 -1.43
C GLY A 284 48.74 8.44 -2.85
N ILE A 285 48.80 7.53 -3.84
CA ILE A 285 48.98 7.89 -5.25
C ILE A 285 47.62 7.86 -5.95
N ASP A 286 47.28 8.93 -6.64
CA ASP A 286 45.94 9.12 -7.23
C ASP A 286 45.90 8.66 -8.71
N TYR A 287 44.87 7.89 -9.04
CA TYR A 287 44.57 7.35 -10.37
C TYR A 287 43.16 7.79 -10.80
N HIS A 288 43.10 8.58 -11.86
CA HIS A 288 41.82 9.14 -12.37
C HIS A 288 41.09 8.14 -13.26
N GLN A 289 39.73 8.22 -13.24
CA GLN A 289 38.93 7.44 -14.17
C GLN A 289 39.28 7.73 -15.64
N GLY A 290 39.20 6.70 -16.47
CA GLY A 290 39.55 6.76 -17.88
C GLY A 290 41.05 6.77 -18.14
N THR A 291 41.88 6.51 -17.12
CA THR A 291 43.36 6.46 -17.26
C THR A 291 43.95 5.08 -16.97
N GLU A 292 45.06 4.80 -17.57
CA GLU A 292 45.91 3.65 -17.31
C GLU A 292 47.34 4.14 -17.01
N GLN A 293 47.84 3.78 -15.85
CA GLN A 293 49.18 4.19 -15.37
C GLN A 293 49.92 2.98 -14.80
N GLY A 294 50.97 2.57 -15.47
CA GLY A 294 51.75 1.40 -15.07
C GLY A 294 50.91 0.13 -15.06
N ARG A 295 50.70 -0.45 -13.87
CA ARG A 295 49.90 -1.69 -13.71
C ARG A 295 48.45 -1.42 -13.38
N TYR A 296 48.06 -0.16 -13.15
CA TYR A 296 46.73 0.20 -12.71
C TYR A 296 45.92 0.85 -13.84
N ALA A 297 44.71 0.34 -14.09
CA ALA A 297 43.74 0.94 -14.99
C ALA A 297 42.43 1.21 -14.27
N VAL A 298 41.92 2.43 -14.44
CA VAL A 298 40.65 2.87 -13.84
C VAL A 298 39.64 3.17 -14.95
N PRO A 299 38.76 2.24 -15.31
CA PRO A 299 37.71 2.47 -16.30
C PRO A 299 36.75 3.58 -15.84
N ILE A 300 36.03 4.15 -16.80
CA ILE A 300 34.92 5.05 -16.52
C ILE A 300 33.78 4.23 -15.86
N PRO A 301 33.09 4.74 -14.82
CA PRO A 301 31.98 4.04 -14.20
C PRO A 301 30.92 3.59 -15.21
N GLU A 302 30.56 2.31 -15.17
CA GLU A 302 29.54 1.72 -16.02
C GLU A 302 28.17 1.86 -15.38
N ALA A 303 27.20 2.46 -16.09
CA ALA A 303 25.84 2.60 -15.60
C ALA A 303 25.07 1.27 -15.71
N LEU A 304 24.56 0.78 -14.56
CA LEU A 304 23.77 -0.45 -14.46
C LEU A 304 22.25 -0.19 -14.48
N GLY A 305 21.84 1.07 -14.57
CA GLY A 305 20.44 1.49 -14.42
C GLY A 305 20.07 1.85 -12.97
N ASN A 306 18.94 2.53 -12.79
CA ASN A 306 18.43 2.99 -11.49
C ASN A 306 19.48 3.71 -10.62
N ASN A 307 20.34 4.52 -11.28
CA ASN A 307 21.42 5.29 -10.64
C ASN A 307 22.46 4.43 -9.91
N HIS A 308 22.59 3.16 -10.29
CA HIS A 308 23.70 2.28 -9.89
C HIS A 308 24.82 2.31 -10.91
N TYR A 309 26.05 2.36 -10.43
CA TYR A 309 27.26 2.43 -11.23
C TYR A 309 28.24 1.37 -10.77
N ASN A 310 28.71 0.53 -11.71
CA ASN A 310 29.81 -0.37 -11.47
C ASN A 310 31.12 0.41 -11.62
N VAL A 311 31.87 0.44 -10.54
CA VAL A 311 33.20 1.10 -10.47
C VAL A 311 34.24 0.04 -10.29
N SER A 312 35.29 0.04 -11.14
CA SER A 312 36.31 -0.97 -11.12
C SER A 312 37.72 -0.39 -11.13
N LEU A 313 38.64 -1.17 -10.56
CA LEU A 313 40.07 -0.98 -10.63
C LEU A 313 40.69 -2.26 -11.19
N THR A 314 41.47 -2.17 -12.27
CA THR A 314 42.20 -3.31 -12.85
C THR A 314 43.68 -3.19 -12.49
N ILE A 315 44.27 -4.28 -11.99
CA ILE A 315 45.66 -4.39 -11.58
C ILE A 315 46.33 -5.49 -12.44
N ALA A 316 47.26 -5.11 -13.30
CA ALA A 316 47.99 -6.07 -14.13
C ALA A 316 49.07 -6.76 -13.29
N GLY A 317 49.06 -8.11 -13.29
CA GLY A 317 50.07 -8.91 -12.60
C GLY A 317 50.04 -8.67 -11.08
N LEU A 318 48.96 -9.05 -10.40
CA LEU A 318 48.77 -8.86 -8.96
C LEU A 318 49.94 -9.46 -8.17
N THR A 319 50.49 -8.71 -7.25
CA THR A 319 51.58 -9.11 -6.37
C THR A 319 51.13 -9.26 -4.92
N LEU A 320 51.92 -9.94 -4.10
CA LEU A 320 51.64 -10.07 -2.67
C LEU A 320 51.65 -8.69 -1.96
N GLU A 321 52.53 -7.78 -2.44
CA GLU A 321 52.58 -6.39 -1.94
C GLU A 321 51.25 -5.66 -2.17
N ASP A 322 50.58 -5.90 -3.31
CA ASP A 322 49.26 -5.26 -3.62
C ASP A 322 48.18 -5.66 -2.63
N LEU A 323 48.24 -6.83 -1.99
CA LEU A 323 47.26 -7.26 -0.98
C LEU A 323 47.37 -6.46 0.33
N SER A 324 48.51 -5.83 0.60
CA SER A 324 48.76 -5.05 1.81
C SER A 324 48.55 -3.55 1.62
N LYS A 325 48.35 -3.08 0.38
CA LYS A 325 48.11 -1.67 0.08
C LYS A 325 46.77 -1.17 0.55
N MET A 326 46.71 0.13 0.84
CA MET A 326 45.48 0.84 1.17
C MET A 326 44.82 1.32 -0.12
N TYR A 327 43.63 0.81 -0.41
CA TYR A 327 42.82 1.25 -1.55
C TYR A 327 41.67 2.09 -1.07
N VAL A 328 41.61 3.34 -1.51
CA VAL A 328 40.50 4.25 -1.25
C VAL A 328 39.97 4.73 -2.59
N MET A 329 38.69 4.46 -2.85
CA MET A 329 37.98 4.98 -4.00
C MET A 329 37.14 6.17 -3.56
N ARG A 330 37.40 7.34 -4.12
CA ARG A 330 36.62 8.56 -3.94
C ARG A 330 35.66 8.74 -5.10
N ALA A 331 34.37 8.73 -4.81
CA ALA A 331 33.35 9.06 -5.79
C ALA A 331 32.77 10.44 -5.48
N SER A 332 32.55 11.27 -6.50
CA SER A 332 32.02 12.63 -6.33
C SER A 332 31.05 13.01 -7.43
N ASN A 333 30.00 13.77 -7.09
CA ASN A 333 29.14 14.48 -8.02
C ASN A 333 28.90 15.91 -7.49
N ASN A 334 27.99 16.65 -8.12
CA ASN A 334 27.69 18.04 -7.74
C ASN A 334 27.05 18.18 -6.35
N PHE A 335 26.59 17.07 -5.74
CA PHE A 335 25.87 17.02 -4.45
C PHE A 335 26.73 16.56 -3.29
N GLY A 336 27.93 16.04 -3.58
CA GLY A 336 28.88 15.65 -2.54
C GLY A 336 29.89 14.60 -2.98
N THR A 337 30.64 14.13 -1.99
CA THR A 337 31.75 13.18 -2.16
C THR A 337 31.67 12.11 -1.08
N GLU A 338 31.96 10.85 -1.46
CA GLU A 338 32.06 9.73 -0.54
C GLU A 338 33.31 8.92 -0.81
N ASP A 339 33.98 8.48 0.27
CA ASP A 339 35.20 7.67 0.22
C ASP A 339 34.90 6.21 0.60
N TYR A 340 35.30 5.29 -0.26
CA TYR A 340 35.08 3.84 -0.09
C TYR A 340 36.42 3.14 0.12
N ARG A 341 36.50 2.35 1.18
CA ARG A 341 37.71 1.58 1.48
C ARG A 341 37.58 0.16 0.91
N LEU A 342 38.66 -0.31 0.31
CA LEU A 342 38.71 -1.62 -0.31
C LEU A 342 39.93 -2.39 0.19
N SER A 343 39.76 -3.67 0.48
CA SER A 343 40.84 -4.62 0.79
C SER A 343 40.84 -5.76 -0.23
N LEU A 344 42.01 -6.18 -0.65
CA LEU A 344 42.18 -7.27 -1.60
C LEU A 344 42.64 -8.54 -0.86
N ARG A 345 42.05 -9.71 -1.20
CA ARG A 345 42.42 -11.01 -0.64
C ARG A 345 42.69 -12.01 -1.76
N SER A 346 43.79 -12.72 -1.64
CA SER A 346 44.10 -13.78 -2.60
C SER A 346 43.30 -15.05 -2.34
N GLN A 347 43.17 -15.89 -3.36
CA GLN A 347 42.51 -17.18 -3.24
C GLN A 347 43.27 -18.11 -2.27
N ASP A 348 44.61 -17.97 -2.16
CA ASP A 348 45.44 -18.79 -1.32
C ASP A 348 45.30 -18.49 0.19
N GLU A 349 44.91 -17.25 0.57
CA GLU A 349 44.66 -16.89 1.95
C GLU A 349 43.41 -17.58 2.52
N VAL A 350 42.38 -17.81 1.71
CA VAL A 350 41.14 -18.47 2.16
C VAL A 350 41.36 -19.91 2.56
N PHE A 351 42.37 -20.58 1.95
CA PHE A 351 42.73 -21.95 2.31
C PHE A 351 43.61 -22.04 3.56
N SER A 352 44.31 -20.98 3.96
CA SER A 352 45.20 -20.99 5.12
C SER A 352 44.45 -20.76 6.45
N GLU A 353 43.30 -20.05 6.43
CA GLU A 353 42.50 -19.89 7.64
C GLU A 353 41.63 -21.11 8.00
N SER A 354 41.35 -22.00 7.02
CA SER A 354 40.47 -23.16 7.24
C SER A 354 41.17 -24.45 7.74
N SER A 355 42.47 -24.44 7.96
CA SER A 355 43.22 -25.67 8.30
C SER A 355 44.22 -25.55 9.46
N SER A 356 44.16 -24.53 10.29
CA SER A 356 44.92 -24.57 11.54
C SER A 356 44.13 -25.29 12.63
N PHE A 357 43.95 -26.59 12.51
CA PHE A 357 43.77 -27.41 13.71
C PHE A 357 44.98 -27.17 14.61
N GLY A 358 44.78 -26.45 15.69
CA GLY A 358 45.82 -26.18 16.66
C GLY A 358 46.39 -27.51 17.14
N THR A 359 47.71 -27.57 17.35
CA THR A 359 48.39 -28.77 17.88
C THR A 359 47.68 -29.32 19.11
N GLY A 360 47.00 -28.49 19.88
CA GLY A 360 46.17 -28.87 21.03
C GLY A 360 44.89 -29.63 20.66
N GLU A 361 44.26 -29.34 19.56
CA GLU A 361 43.02 -30.03 19.11
C GLU A 361 43.36 -31.43 18.56
N ILE A 362 44.49 -31.55 17.82
CA ILE A 362 44.95 -32.84 17.32
C ILE A 362 45.36 -33.75 18.51
N VAL A 363 46.06 -33.21 19.51
CA VAL A 363 46.46 -33.94 20.72
C VAL A 363 45.20 -34.32 21.53
N GLY A 364 44.21 -33.41 21.64
CA GLY A 364 42.92 -33.68 22.29
C GLY A 364 42.13 -34.80 21.62
N LEU A 365 42.07 -34.82 20.29
CA LEU A 365 41.39 -35.86 19.52
C LEU A 365 42.07 -37.21 19.64
N VAL A 366 43.44 -37.26 19.59
CA VAL A 366 44.22 -38.49 19.80
C VAL A 366 44.03 -39.04 21.20
N LEU A 367 44.04 -38.19 22.25
CA LEU A 367 43.79 -38.60 23.62
C LEU A 367 42.33 -39.12 23.80
N ALA A 368 41.35 -38.50 23.23
CA ALA A 368 39.96 -38.95 23.27
C ALA A 368 39.79 -40.34 22.62
N VAL A 369 40.44 -40.59 21.47
CA VAL A 369 40.44 -41.90 20.79
C VAL A 369 41.13 -42.93 21.64
N LEU A 370 42.28 -42.61 22.26
CA LEU A 370 42.97 -43.54 23.18
C LEU A 370 42.15 -43.92 24.40
N ILE A 371 41.44 -42.95 24.97
CA ILE A 371 40.55 -43.21 26.12
C ILE A 371 39.38 -44.14 25.73
N VAL A 372 38.79 -43.91 24.53
CA VAL A 372 37.72 -44.80 24.04
C VAL A 372 38.26 -46.21 23.77
N LEU A 373 39.45 -46.35 23.16
CA LEU A 373 40.06 -47.66 22.94
C LEU A 373 40.37 -48.37 24.24
N LEU A 374 40.90 -47.67 25.27
CA LEU A 374 41.12 -48.20 26.61
C LEU A 374 39.80 -48.65 27.27
N ALA A 375 38.76 -47.86 27.20
CA ALA A 375 37.44 -48.22 27.73
C ALA A 375 36.88 -49.48 27.04
N VAL A 376 36.99 -49.59 25.72
CA VAL A 376 36.60 -50.78 24.96
C VAL A 376 37.43 -52.00 25.36
N ALA A 377 38.77 -51.84 25.47
CA ALA A 377 39.66 -52.93 25.92
C ALA A 377 39.30 -53.41 27.36
N LEU A 378 39.02 -52.48 28.25
CA LEU A 378 38.59 -52.82 29.64
C LEU A 378 37.25 -53.57 29.64
N ILE A 379 36.29 -53.19 28.77
CA ILE A 379 35.03 -53.91 28.61
C ILE A 379 35.28 -55.34 28.07
N PHE A 380 36.17 -55.51 27.10
CA PHE A 380 36.52 -56.82 26.59
C PHE A 380 37.21 -57.70 27.65
N ILE A 381 38.14 -57.13 28.42
CA ILE A 381 38.84 -57.86 29.53
C ILE A 381 37.81 -58.21 30.63
N ALA A 382 36.95 -57.31 30.99
CA ALA A 382 35.87 -57.58 31.99
C ALA A 382 34.94 -58.68 31.49
N ARG A 383 34.64 -58.72 30.19
CA ARG A 383 33.82 -59.78 29.59
C ARG A 383 34.55 -61.13 29.49
N ALA A 384 35.83 -61.13 29.19
CA ALA A 384 36.66 -62.35 29.12
C ALA A 384 36.99 -62.92 30.47
N THR A 385 37.15 -62.12 31.53
CA THR A 385 37.50 -62.54 32.87
C THR A 385 36.28 -62.80 33.78
N GLY A 386 35.08 -62.60 33.29
CA GLY A 386 33.81 -62.86 34.02
C GLY A 386 33.59 -62.03 35.29
N ARG A 387 34.41 -60.97 35.52
CA ARG A 387 34.32 -60.10 36.70
C ARG A 387 33.57 -58.81 36.38
N TRP A 388 32.25 -58.89 36.34
CA TRP A 388 31.40 -57.67 36.31
C TRP A 388 31.08 -57.27 37.76
N CYS A 389 31.57 -56.12 38.17
CA CYS A 389 31.33 -55.59 39.51
C CYS A 389 29.97 -54.84 39.68
N PHE A 390 29.05 -55.03 38.81
CA PHE A 390 27.69 -54.48 38.97
C PHE A 390 26.71 -55.65 39.11
N ARG A 391 26.47 -56.05 40.37
CA ARG A 391 25.26 -56.82 40.72
C ARG A 391 24.09 -55.86 40.72
N GLY A 392 23.23 -55.96 39.71
CA GLY A 392 22.02 -55.21 39.62
C GLY A 392 21.06 -55.56 40.75
N ALA A 393 20.49 -54.56 41.37
CA ALA A 393 19.33 -54.70 42.21
C ALA A 393 18.15 -55.13 41.31
N SER A 394 17.63 -56.36 41.57
CA SER A 394 16.41 -56.86 40.96
C SER A 394 15.23 -56.15 41.58
N LEU A 395 14.51 -55.36 40.83
CA LEU A 395 13.17 -54.92 41.18
C LEU A 395 12.22 -56.06 40.83
N ASN A 396 11.68 -56.72 41.87
CA ASN A 396 10.53 -57.59 41.76
C ASN A 396 9.30 -56.74 41.45
N THR A 397 8.73 -56.99 40.30
CA THR A 397 7.40 -56.51 39.99
C THR A 397 6.42 -57.67 40.12
N ASP A 398 5.82 -57.79 41.32
CA ASP A 398 4.61 -58.59 41.47
C ASP A 398 3.42 -57.76 40.92
N ILE A 399 2.85 -58.29 39.85
CA ILE A 399 1.59 -57.83 39.30
C ILE A 399 0.49 -58.58 40.02
N ASN A 400 -0.37 -57.86 40.71
CA ASN A 400 -1.68 -58.38 41.10
C ASN A 400 -2.76 -57.49 40.51
N PRO A 401 -3.72 -58.07 39.80
CA PRO A 401 -4.81 -57.31 39.20
C PRO A 401 -5.97 -57.23 40.24
N ASP A 402 -6.65 -56.13 40.20
CA ASP A 402 -8.00 -55.80 40.67
C ASP A 402 -8.04 -54.62 41.63
N SER A 403 -8.60 -53.53 41.14
CA SER A 403 -9.73 -52.81 41.75
C SER A 403 -10.02 -51.52 41.01
N GLU A 404 -11.23 -51.46 40.57
CA GLU A 404 -11.98 -50.33 40.08
C GLU A 404 -12.05 -49.13 41.05
N ALA A 405 -12.37 -48.03 40.40
CA ALA A 405 -13.28 -47.00 40.88
C ALA A 405 -12.69 -45.63 41.27
N GLN A 406 -13.12 -44.72 40.49
CA GLN A 406 -14.00 -43.55 40.71
C GLN A 406 -13.33 -42.19 40.69
N ILE A 407 -13.94 -41.47 39.76
CA ILE A 407 -13.97 -40.05 39.49
C ILE A 407 -14.50 -39.25 40.67
N THR A 408 -13.94 -38.08 40.99
CA THR A 408 -14.67 -36.82 41.18
C THR A 408 -13.72 -35.61 41.33
N PRO A 409 -14.23 -34.41 41.04
CA PRO A 409 -13.43 -33.28 40.60
C PRO A 409 -13.37 -32.09 41.58
N HIS A 410 -12.50 -31.12 41.22
CA HIS A 410 -12.49 -29.69 41.61
C HIS A 410 -11.98 -29.26 43.01
N PRO A 411 -11.67 -27.97 43.19
CA PRO A 411 -11.26 -26.87 42.29
C PRO A 411 -10.11 -25.97 42.83
N HIS A 412 -9.73 -24.94 42.01
CA HIS A 412 -9.14 -23.60 42.35
C HIS A 412 -7.78 -23.54 43.06
N ASP A 413 -6.87 -22.67 42.78
CA ASP A 413 -6.79 -21.27 42.34
C ASP A 413 -5.34 -20.93 42.01
N ASP A 414 -5.20 -19.99 41.08
CA ASP A 414 -4.33 -18.82 41.01
C ASP A 414 -2.79 -18.85 40.89
N GLU A 415 -2.38 -18.02 39.97
CA GLU A 415 -1.27 -17.08 39.90
C GLU A 415 0.01 -17.46 39.12
N ILE A 416 0.11 -16.76 37.96
CA ILE A 416 1.17 -15.90 37.42
C ILE A 416 2.64 -16.37 37.54
N ASP A 417 3.35 -16.58 36.45
CA ASP A 417 4.48 -15.71 36.05
C ASP A 417 5.01 -15.99 34.66
N GLU A 418 5.43 -14.89 34.03
CA GLU A 418 6.02 -14.75 32.71
C GLU A 418 7.34 -15.49 32.54
N ARG A 419 7.62 -15.98 31.33
CA ARG A 419 8.81 -15.68 30.52
C ARG A 419 8.84 -16.42 29.20
N GLN A 420 8.86 -15.61 28.16
CA GLN A 420 9.50 -15.75 26.83
C GLN A 420 10.26 -17.03 26.55
N GLN A 421 9.94 -17.67 25.42
CA GLN A 421 10.92 -17.99 24.38
C GLN A 421 10.24 -18.35 23.04
N THR A 422 10.69 -17.66 22.03
CA THR A 422 10.53 -17.83 20.59
C THR A 422 10.82 -19.25 20.12
N GLN A 423 9.96 -19.78 19.23
CA GLN A 423 10.38 -20.72 18.16
C GLN A 423 9.34 -20.75 17.02
N ASP A 424 9.83 -20.51 15.81
CA ASP A 424 9.11 -20.66 14.55
C ASP A 424 8.65 -22.10 14.30
N PRO A 425 7.57 -22.31 13.57
CA PRO A 425 7.35 -23.59 12.90
C PRO A 425 7.50 -23.48 11.38
N ALA A 426 8.33 -24.36 10.88
CA ALA A 426 8.56 -24.68 9.47
C ALA A 426 7.33 -25.27 8.79
N ALA A 427 7.27 -25.01 7.49
CA ALA A 427 6.32 -25.50 6.53
C ALA A 427 6.25 -27.02 6.43
N HIS A 428 5.06 -27.57 6.38
CA HIS A 428 4.80 -28.93 5.90
C HIS A 428 4.05 -28.87 4.56
N TYR A 429 4.73 -29.33 3.50
CA TYR A 429 4.13 -29.76 2.26
C TYR A 429 3.54 -31.18 2.47
N VAL A 430 2.31 -31.38 2.07
CA VAL A 430 1.73 -32.71 1.88
C VAL A 430 1.37 -32.86 0.40
N HIS A 431 1.98 -33.86 -0.20
CA HIS A 431 1.65 -34.47 -1.47
C HIS A 431 0.64 -35.61 -1.23
N GLU A 432 -0.38 -35.68 -2.04
CA GLU A 432 -1.12 -36.92 -2.44
C GLU A 432 -2.00 -36.48 -3.61
N GLY A 433 -2.05 -37.11 -4.76
CA GLY A 433 -1.90 -38.51 -5.11
C GLY A 433 -2.95 -38.84 -6.18
N ASP A 434 -2.52 -39.25 -7.31
CA ASP A 434 -3.15 -40.03 -8.40
C ASP A 434 -4.69 -40.19 -8.47
N GLU A 435 -5.26 -39.97 -9.67
CA GLU A 435 -5.92 -41.03 -10.38
C GLU A 435 -6.10 -40.81 -11.90
N LYS A 436 -5.88 -41.88 -12.60
CA LYS A 436 -5.85 -42.17 -14.03
C LYS A 436 -7.26 -42.13 -14.67
N HIS A 437 -7.31 -41.83 -15.96
CA HIS A 437 -7.86 -42.60 -17.09
C HIS A 437 -8.04 -41.66 -18.28
N ALA A 438 -7.70 -41.93 -19.46
CA ALA A 438 -7.54 -42.99 -20.40
C ALA A 438 -7.56 -42.33 -21.79
N ALA A 439 -6.79 -42.90 -22.66
CA ALA A 439 -6.54 -42.50 -24.04
C ALA A 439 -7.75 -42.55 -24.96
N THR A 440 -7.73 -41.69 -25.99
CA THR A 440 -8.06 -42.15 -27.37
C THR A 440 -7.38 -41.28 -28.43
N ASN A 441 -6.88 -41.96 -29.42
CA ASN A 441 -6.20 -41.52 -30.63
C ASN A 441 -7.07 -40.67 -31.57
N GLY A 442 -6.42 -39.78 -32.31
CA GLY A 442 -6.96 -39.14 -33.49
C GLY A 442 -5.86 -38.36 -34.26
N LYS A 443 -5.45 -38.95 -35.35
CA LYS A 443 -4.42 -38.54 -36.32
C LYS A 443 -4.87 -37.37 -37.22
N HIS A 444 -3.85 -36.66 -37.74
CA HIS A 444 -3.78 -35.85 -38.99
C HIS A 444 -4.49 -34.47 -38.95
N GLU A 445 -3.93 -33.34 -39.42
CA GLU A 445 -3.20 -33.09 -40.66
C GLU A 445 -2.48 -31.71 -40.61
N ASN A 446 -1.44 -31.57 -41.38
CA ASN A 446 -0.67 -30.38 -41.70
C ASN A 446 -1.51 -29.23 -42.26
N GLY A 447 -1.29 -28.03 -41.74
CA GLY A 447 -1.71 -26.79 -42.36
C GLY A 447 -0.77 -25.63 -42.00
N LYS A 448 0.24 -25.40 -42.83
CA LYS A 448 1.05 -24.18 -42.84
C LYS A 448 0.13 -23.02 -43.13
N GLN A 449 0.05 -22.05 -42.22
CA GLN A 449 -0.36 -20.68 -42.55
C GLN A 449 0.65 -19.68 -42.03
N GLN A 450 1.14 -18.90 -42.97
CA GLN A 450 2.13 -17.84 -42.86
C GLN A 450 1.59 -16.68 -42.02
N GLN A 451 2.41 -16.18 -41.10
CA GLN A 451 2.24 -14.87 -40.45
C GLN A 451 2.49 -13.75 -41.47
N PRO A 452 1.67 -12.70 -41.50
CA PRO A 452 2.02 -11.47 -42.22
C PRO A 452 2.97 -10.62 -41.36
N LYS A 453 4.09 -10.23 -41.95
CA LYS A 453 5.02 -9.21 -41.44
C LYS A 453 4.31 -7.87 -41.29
N ALA A 454 4.29 -7.31 -40.09
CA ALA A 454 3.95 -5.92 -39.86
C ALA A 454 5.10 -5.02 -40.33
N GLN A 455 4.79 -4.08 -41.21
CA GLN A 455 5.63 -2.98 -41.60
C GLN A 455 5.65 -1.91 -40.50
N PRO A 456 6.78 -1.19 -40.28
CA PRO A 456 6.84 -0.12 -39.29
C PRO A 456 6.13 1.15 -39.86
N ALA A 457 5.31 1.75 -38.99
CA ALA A 457 4.59 2.99 -39.24
C ALA A 457 5.58 4.16 -39.34
N ALA A 458 5.35 5.00 -40.36
CA ALA A 458 6.11 6.20 -40.66
C ALA A 458 5.91 7.28 -39.60
N ILE A 459 7.00 7.95 -39.24
CA ILE A 459 7.07 9.14 -38.39
C ILE A 459 6.51 10.35 -39.18
N PRO A 460 5.58 11.17 -38.62
CA PRO A 460 5.16 12.41 -39.25
C PRO A 460 6.24 13.47 -39.12
N GLN A 461 6.63 14.06 -40.24
CA GLN A 461 7.50 15.25 -40.34
C GLN A 461 6.71 16.52 -39.98
N PRO A 462 7.37 17.55 -39.39
CA PRO A 462 6.73 18.83 -39.11
C PRO A 462 6.52 19.66 -40.39
N PRO A 463 5.52 20.58 -40.42
CA PRO A 463 5.19 21.34 -41.63
C PRO A 463 6.26 22.38 -41.96
N THR A 464 6.65 22.41 -43.24
CA THR A 464 7.51 23.43 -43.86
C THR A 464 6.77 24.76 -43.99
N VAL A 465 7.36 25.82 -43.44
CA VAL A 465 6.92 27.22 -43.65
C VAL A 465 7.29 27.65 -45.05
N GLY A 466 6.28 27.96 -45.84
CA GLY A 466 6.41 28.54 -47.18
C GLY A 466 6.75 30.02 -47.11
N GLY A 467 7.77 30.41 -47.90
CA GLY A 467 8.22 31.78 -48.04
C GLY A 467 7.19 32.67 -48.78
N GLY A 468 6.96 33.82 -48.23
CA GLY A 468 6.23 34.94 -48.89
C GLY A 468 7.09 36.18 -48.90
N LYS A 469 7.13 36.82 -50.05
CA LYS A 469 7.97 37.89 -50.57
C LYS A 469 7.98 39.17 -49.73
N GLN A 470 9.18 39.79 -49.74
CA GLN A 470 9.45 41.17 -49.33
C GLN A 470 8.68 42.18 -50.22
N GLU A 471 8.12 43.20 -49.60
CA GLU A 471 7.92 44.52 -50.18
C GLU A 471 8.40 45.60 -49.20
N ASN A 472 9.22 46.49 -49.78
CA ASN A 472 9.88 47.64 -49.20
C ASN A 472 8.91 48.77 -48.85
N GLY A 473 9.09 49.38 -47.69
CA GLY A 473 8.52 50.67 -47.34
C GLY A 473 9.31 51.35 -46.23
N LYS A 474 9.94 52.47 -46.60
CA LYS A 474 10.87 53.33 -45.84
C LYS A 474 10.13 54.22 -44.84
N PRO A 475 10.83 54.83 -43.85
CA PRO A 475 10.30 55.24 -42.56
C PRO A 475 9.82 56.71 -42.53
N ALA A 476 9.01 57.02 -41.52
CA ALA A 476 8.78 58.42 -41.12
C ALA A 476 8.96 58.56 -39.58
N ASP A 477 9.90 59.42 -39.25
CA ASP A 477 10.13 60.09 -37.94
C ASP A 477 8.89 60.82 -37.42
N ASN A 478 8.71 60.80 -36.09
CA ASN A 478 8.47 62.00 -35.25
C ASN A 478 8.23 61.55 -33.79
N ASN A 479 9.16 61.76 -32.98
CA ASN A 479 9.53 62.83 -32.03
C ASN A 479 8.37 63.42 -31.19
N LYS A 480 8.68 63.51 -29.91
CA LYS A 480 8.17 64.36 -28.80
C LYS A 480 7.19 63.77 -27.85
N THR A 481 7.67 63.63 -26.70
CA THR A 481 7.82 64.46 -25.49
C THR A 481 6.79 64.16 -24.39
N ASN A 482 7.37 63.88 -23.23
CA ASN A 482 7.04 64.42 -21.87
C ASN A 482 5.61 64.24 -21.31
N THR A 483 5.39 63.80 -20.15
CA THR A 483 5.66 64.30 -18.81
C THR A 483 4.70 63.64 -17.81
N SER A 484 5.24 63.18 -16.72
CA SER A 484 4.73 63.15 -15.38
C SER A 484 3.24 63.42 -15.05
N VAL A 485 2.62 62.54 -14.31
CA VAL A 485 2.29 62.69 -12.86
C VAL A 485 2.20 61.32 -12.26
#